data_aba798352c7ce07f4dd7f7ca79e228ef
#
_entry.id   aba798352c7ce07f4dd7f7ca79e228ef
#
_cell.length_a   1.000
_cell.length_b   1.000
_cell.length_c   1.000
_cell.angle_alpha   90.00
_cell.angle_beta   90.00
_cell.angle_gamma   90.00
#
_symmetry.space_group_name_H-M   'P 1'
#
loop_
_entity.id
_entity.type
_entity.pdbx_description
1 polymer ?
#
loop_
_entity_poly.entity_id
_entity_poly.type
_entity_poly.pdbx_seq_one_letter_code
_entity_poly.pdbx_strand_id
1 'polypeptide(L)'
;MKVTGTASPILRHKAAIRRGELSLSFKCLQRDQLLAPTCTVFDYGCGHGEDVERLRHSGIECDGWDPAWRPNGMKQSADVVNLGYVLNVIEDLDERTAALREAWDLCQKILVVAARIVVGGWGKAEVEYGDGILTQIGTFQKFYTQSELREYLETTLGTDALPAAPGVFYLFRDETLRQQFLTTRYRRRSAAPRRRISEVRFDTHRDILEPLIDWIGQQGRLPEPDEFAGAEPVIAEFGSLKRAFALIQRVSSSDEWEQIRKRRTEDLLVSLALGKFRRRPPLSACPLDLQRDLRAFFGNYREACRQADELLFQAGQPEVIDAACQRSPIGKLLPNALYVHRSALDELEPLLRVYEGCARAYLGEIEEANILKLHRFSGKLSYLMYPDFDTDPHPALFRCIKLSMRTLNVDCYDYAQSTNPPVLHRKETFLAPDHPLHAKFAKLTQQEEKHGLLNETSTIGTRAGWQTRLTETGFRLSGHRLVREKH
;
A
#
# COMPACT_ATOMS: atom_id res chain seq x y z
N MET A 1 -17.96 -41.99 -30.58
CA MET A 1 -16.56 -42.15 -31.02
C MET A 1 -15.69 -41.42 -30.02
N LYS A 2 -14.97 -42.15 -29.16
CA LYS A 2 -13.97 -41.54 -28.24
C LYS A 2 -12.76 -41.17 -29.08
N VAL A 3 -12.50 -39.88 -29.26
CA VAL A 3 -11.25 -39.38 -29.81
C VAL A 3 -10.21 -39.49 -28.73
N THR A 4 -9.39 -40.54 -28.77
CA THR A 4 -8.14 -40.63 -28.03
C THR A 4 -7.09 -39.81 -28.74
N GLY A 5 -7.17 -38.47 -28.62
CA GLY A 5 -6.08 -37.60 -28.98
C GLY A 5 -5.05 -37.60 -27.90
N THR A 6 -3.82 -38.01 -28.17
CA THR A 6 -2.65 -37.81 -27.33
C THR A 6 -2.52 -36.32 -27.07
N ALA A 7 -2.85 -35.87 -25.84
CA ALA A 7 -2.68 -34.48 -25.46
C ALA A 7 -1.21 -34.10 -25.64
N SER A 8 -0.94 -33.08 -26.43
CA SER A 8 0.41 -32.54 -26.58
C SER A 8 0.93 -32.17 -25.19
N PRO A 9 2.20 -32.48 -24.85
CA PRO A 9 2.74 -32.20 -23.53
C PRO A 9 2.68 -30.70 -23.24
N ILE A 10 2.22 -30.34 -22.04
CA ILE A 10 2.16 -28.95 -21.58
C ILE A 10 3.58 -28.39 -21.40
N LEU A 11 3.88 -27.28 -22.07
CA LEU A 11 5.21 -26.73 -22.15
C LEU A 11 5.46 -25.70 -21.03
N ARG A 12 5.43 -26.13 -19.75
CA ARG A 12 5.56 -25.26 -18.54
C ARG A 12 6.76 -24.31 -18.58
N HIS A 13 7.92 -24.79 -19.06
CA HIS A 13 9.14 -24.01 -19.17
C HIS A 13 9.03 -22.75 -20.03
N LYS A 14 8.12 -22.73 -20.99
CA LYS A 14 7.84 -21.56 -21.84
C LYS A 14 7.06 -20.46 -21.10
N ALA A 15 6.56 -20.73 -19.90
CA ALA A 15 5.91 -19.72 -19.08
C ALA A 15 6.89 -18.77 -18.39
N ALA A 16 8.19 -19.14 -18.28
CA ALA A 16 9.22 -18.30 -17.73
C ALA A 16 9.47 -17.06 -18.61
N ILE A 17 9.30 -15.87 -18.02
CA ILE A 17 9.41 -14.57 -18.72
C ILE A 17 10.72 -13.91 -18.30
N ARG A 18 11.50 -13.42 -19.26
CA ARG A 18 12.64 -12.54 -18.97
C ARG A 18 12.17 -11.16 -18.60
N ARG A 19 12.76 -10.60 -17.51
CA ARG A 19 12.37 -9.29 -16.97
C ARG A 19 13.56 -8.35 -16.91
N GLY A 20 13.34 -7.07 -17.21
CA GLY A 20 14.33 -5.99 -17.06
C GLY A 20 14.48 -5.51 -15.63
N GLU A 21 13.55 -5.86 -14.75
CA GLU A 21 13.46 -5.42 -13.34
C GLU A 21 12.98 -6.58 -12.44
N LEU A 22 13.02 -6.38 -11.11
CA LEU A 22 12.52 -7.35 -10.14
C LEU A 22 11.04 -7.68 -10.37
N SER A 23 10.68 -8.94 -10.09
CA SER A 23 9.27 -9.36 -10.09
C SER A 23 8.45 -8.62 -9.04
N LEU A 24 7.13 -8.60 -9.22
CA LEU A 24 6.22 -7.88 -8.33
C LEU A 24 6.33 -8.37 -6.87
N SER A 25 6.52 -9.67 -6.64
CA SER A 25 6.72 -10.21 -5.29
C SER A 25 7.94 -9.62 -4.59
N PHE A 26 9.07 -9.51 -5.28
CA PHE A 26 10.29 -8.91 -4.72
C PHE A 26 10.18 -7.39 -4.59
N LYS A 27 9.51 -6.70 -5.51
CA LYS A 27 9.19 -5.27 -5.36
C LYS A 27 8.36 -5.00 -4.11
N CYS A 28 7.34 -5.83 -3.85
CA CYS A 28 6.53 -5.73 -2.63
C CYS A 28 7.39 -5.92 -1.37
N LEU A 29 8.27 -6.92 -1.34
CA LEU A 29 9.17 -7.15 -0.21
C LEU A 29 10.13 -5.97 0.03
N GLN A 30 10.67 -5.34 -1.04
CA GLN A 30 11.50 -4.15 -0.93
C GLN A 30 10.73 -2.94 -0.40
N ARG A 31 9.56 -2.66 -0.98
CA ARG A 31 8.67 -1.58 -0.56
C ARG A 31 8.34 -1.68 0.94
N ASP A 32 8.00 -2.89 1.37
CA ASP A 32 7.56 -3.18 2.73
C ASP A 32 8.73 -3.40 3.70
N GLN A 33 9.98 -3.19 3.25
CA GLN A 33 11.22 -3.30 4.03
C GLN A 33 11.42 -4.69 4.67
N LEU A 34 10.94 -5.73 4.00
CA LEU A 34 11.05 -7.13 4.43
C LEU A 34 12.29 -7.85 3.88
N LEU A 35 13.09 -7.17 3.04
CA LEU A 35 14.39 -7.63 2.54
C LEU A 35 15.51 -6.88 3.27
N ALA A 36 15.91 -7.38 4.43
CA ALA A 36 17.09 -6.85 5.12
C ALA A 36 18.39 -7.33 4.44
N PRO A 37 19.49 -6.55 4.44
CA PRO A 37 20.78 -6.99 3.88
C PRO A 37 21.34 -8.27 4.50
N THR A 38 20.90 -8.60 5.72
CA THR A 38 21.32 -9.79 6.46
C THR A 38 20.41 -11.00 6.28
N CYS A 39 19.30 -10.88 5.52
CA CYS A 39 18.41 -12.00 5.29
C CYS A 39 18.90 -12.88 4.13
N THR A 40 18.66 -14.18 4.26
CA THR A 40 18.82 -15.15 3.17
C THR A 40 17.52 -15.25 2.38
N VAL A 41 17.64 -15.38 1.05
CA VAL A 41 16.51 -15.45 0.13
C VAL A 41 16.60 -16.69 -0.74
N PHE A 42 15.49 -17.39 -0.94
CA PHE A 42 15.39 -18.50 -1.86
C PHE A 42 14.23 -18.30 -2.84
N ASP A 43 14.51 -18.33 -4.14
CA ASP A 43 13.51 -18.18 -5.20
C ASP A 43 13.10 -19.56 -5.74
N TYR A 44 11.93 -20.05 -5.30
CA TYR A 44 11.39 -21.33 -5.71
C TYR A 44 10.63 -21.18 -7.03
N GLY A 45 11.13 -21.80 -8.09
CA GLY A 45 10.65 -21.61 -9.45
C GLY A 45 11.19 -20.33 -10.09
N CYS A 46 12.50 -20.08 -9.91
CA CYS A 46 13.17 -18.84 -10.30
C CYS A 46 13.28 -18.62 -11.83
N GLY A 47 12.83 -19.56 -12.66
CA GLY A 47 12.96 -19.50 -14.10
C GLY A 47 14.43 -19.30 -14.53
N HIS A 48 14.69 -18.27 -15.33
CA HIS A 48 16.05 -17.93 -15.76
C HIS A 48 16.98 -17.42 -14.66
N GLY A 49 16.44 -17.09 -13.46
CA GLY A 49 17.22 -16.64 -12.30
C GLY A 49 17.58 -15.15 -12.29
N GLU A 50 16.89 -14.34 -13.06
CA GLU A 50 17.18 -12.89 -13.16
C GLU A 50 16.92 -12.14 -11.85
N ASP A 51 15.91 -12.52 -11.07
CA ASP A 51 15.67 -11.95 -9.74
C ASP A 51 16.78 -12.34 -8.75
N VAL A 52 17.24 -13.60 -8.79
CA VAL A 52 18.36 -14.09 -7.98
C VAL A 52 19.62 -13.27 -8.25
N GLU A 53 19.94 -13.04 -9.53
CA GLU A 53 21.12 -12.26 -9.91
C GLU A 53 21.03 -10.80 -9.45
N ARG A 54 19.86 -10.16 -9.60
CA ARG A 54 19.64 -8.77 -9.16
C ARG A 54 19.74 -8.60 -7.64
N LEU A 55 19.18 -9.54 -6.88
CA LEU A 55 19.28 -9.51 -5.42
C LEU A 55 20.73 -9.68 -4.96
N ARG A 56 21.48 -10.60 -5.57
CA ARG A 56 22.93 -10.77 -5.33
C ARG A 56 23.72 -9.50 -5.64
N HIS A 57 23.44 -8.83 -6.76
CA HIS A 57 24.07 -7.55 -7.11
C HIS A 57 23.74 -6.43 -6.12
N SER A 58 22.57 -6.52 -5.47
CA SER A 58 22.17 -5.58 -4.40
C SER A 58 22.74 -5.94 -3.02
N GLY A 59 23.58 -6.96 -2.92
CA GLY A 59 24.23 -7.40 -1.67
C GLY A 59 23.38 -8.31 -0.80
N ILE A 60 22.27 -8.85 -1.32
CA ILE A 60 21.40 -9.80 -0.61
C ILE A 60 21.82 -11.22 -0.96
N GLU A 61 22.02 -12.06 0.05
CA GLU A 61 22.29 -13.49 -0.15
C GLU A 61 21.02 -14.17 -0.70
N CYS A 62 21.09 -14.60 -1.96
CA CYS A 62 19.95 -15.18 -2.66
C CYS A 62 20.37 -16.39 -3.48
N ASP A 63 19.56 -17.45 -3.43
CA ASP A 63 19.69 -18.62 -4.31
C ASP A 63 18.34 -18.98 -4.91
N GLY A 64 18.29 -19.91 -5.87
CA GLY A 64 17.05 -20.31 -6.50
C GLY A 64 17.13 -21.63 -7.24
N TRP A 65 15.96 -22.25 -7.36
CA TRP A 65 15.78 -23.51 -8.08
C TRP A 65 14.62 -23.38 -9.09
N ASP A 66 14.79 -24.03 -10.23
CA ASP A 66 13.73 -24.17 -11.24
C ASP A 66 13.90 -25.51 -11.97
N PRO A 67 12.82 -26.31 -12.13
CA PRO A 67 12.94 -27.66 -12.70
C PRO A 67 13.43 -27.69 -14.15
N ALA A 68 13.24 -26.63 -14.91
CA ALA A 68 13.63 -26.55 -16.31
C ALA A 68 14.94 -25.78 -16.54
N TRP A 69 15.14 -24.67 -15.82
CA TRP A 69 16.22 -23.73 -16.07
C TRP A 69 17.38 -23.84 -15.09
N ARG A 70 17.11 -24.29 -13.86
CA ARG A 70 18.10 -24.50 -12.78
C ARG A 70 17.86 -25.81 -12.03
N PRO A 71 17.81 -26.98 -12.72
CA PRO A 71 17.46 -28.26 -12.10
C PRO A 71 18.46 -28.74 -11.08
N ASN A 72 19.73 -28.34 -11.19
CA ASN A 72 20.81 -28.68 -10.27
C ASN A 72 20.91 -27.73 -9.06
N GLY A 73 20.07 -26.70 -8.96
CA GLY A 73 20.00 -25.82 -7.80
C GLY A 73 19.60 -26.61 -6.55
N MET A 74 20.35 -26.44 -5.45
CA MET A 74 19.98 -27.08 -4.19
C MET A 74 18.84 -26.32 -3.52
N LYS A 75 17.74 -27.01 -3.22
CA LYS A 75 16.67 -26.46 -2.39
C LYS A 75 17.16 -26.33 -0.97
N GLN A 76 17.19 -25.11 -0.46
CA GLN A 76 17.69 -24.79 0.87
C GLN A 76 16.74 -23.88 1.62
N SER A 77 16.75 -23.99 2.96
CA SER A 77 15.98 -23.12 3.81
C SER A 77 16.53 -21.70 3.78
N ALA A 78 15.64 -20.72 3.79
CA ALA A 78 15.96 -19.30 3.79
C ALA A 78 15.00 -18.50 4.67
N ASP A 79 15.45 -17.32 5.11
CA ASP A 79 14.60 -16.38 5.85
C ASP A 79 13.36 -15.99 5.03
N VAL A 80 13.57 -15.68 3.75
CA VAL A 80 12.53 -15.31 2.79
C VAL A 80 12.52 -16.33 1.65
N VAL A 81 11.36 -16.93 1.39
CA VAL A 81 11.14 -17.78 0.22
C VAL A 81 10.16 -17.10 -0.72
N ASN A 82 10.49 -17.01 -2.01
CA ASN A 82 9.59 -16.53 -3.05
C ASN A 82 9.01 -17.70 -3.84
N LEU A 83 7.69 -17.76 -3.98
CA LEU A 83 6.96 -18.65 -4.87
C LEU A 83 6.19 -17.79 -5.90
N GLY A 84 6.96 -17.16 -6.79
CA GLY A 84 6.46 -16.14 -7.70
C GLY A 84 5.92 -16.70 -9.02
N TYR A 85 4.59 -16.68 -9.23
CA TYR A 85 3.92 -17.13 -10.46
C TYR A 85 4.10 -18.61 -10.80
N VAL A 86 4.44 -19.45 -9.82
CA VAL A 86 4.56 -20.90 -9.96
C VAL A 86 3.18 -21.57 -9.94
N LEU A 87 2.34 -21.19 -8.98
CA LEU A 87 1.02 -21.82 -8.78
C LEU A 87 0.08 -21.70 -9.99
N ASN A 88 0.27 -20.69 -10.81
CA ASN A 88 -0.59 -20.47 -11.98
C ASN A 88 -0.12 -21.22 -13.26
N VAL A 89 1.04 -21.87 -13.24
CA VAL A 89 1.57 -22.60 -14.43
C VAL A 89 1.59 -24.13 -14.25
N ILE A 90 1.26 -24.62 -13.06
CA ILE A 90 1.14 -26.06 -12.78
C ILE A 90 -0.33 -26.44 -12.96
N GLU A 91 -0.65 -27.33 -13.91
CA GLU A 91 -1.99 -27.79 -14.23
C GLU A 91 -2.52 -28.81 -13.22
N ASP A 92 -1.65 -29.62 -12.64
CA ASP A 92 -2.01 -30.62 -11.65
C ASP A 92 -2.15 -30.01 -10.26
N LEU A 93 -3.30 -30.20 -9.63
CA LEU A 93 -3.62 -29.60 -8.32
C LEU A 93 -2.78 -30.20 -7.19
N ASP A 94 -2.48 -31.49 -7.23
CA ASP A 94 -1.70 -32.17 -6.18
C ASP A 94 -0.24 -31.72 -6.25
N GLU A 95 0.33 -31.61 -7.46
CA GLU A 95 1.66 -31.08 -7.70
C GLU A 95 1.75 -29.60 -7.29
N ARG A 96 0.72 -28.80 -7.61
CA ARG A 96 0.62 -27.39 -7.22
C ARG A 96 0.63 -27.24 -5.69
N THR A 97 -0.12 -28.09 -5.00
CA THR A 97 -0.20 -28.12 -3.54
C THR A 97 1.10 -28.61 -2.92
N ALA A 98 1.76 -29.60 -3.53
CA ALA A 98 3.06 -30.08 -3.09
C ALA A 98 4.14 -28.98 -3.22
N ALA A 99 4.17 -28.25 -4.33
CA ALA A 99 5.09 -27.14 -4.53
C ALA A 99 4.90 -26.01 -3.49
N LEU A 100 3.64 -25.69 -3.16
CA LEU A 100 3.34 -24.71 -2.13
C LEU A 100 3.81 -25.15 -0.74
N ARG A 101 3.56 -26.41 -0.37
CA ARG A 101 4.02 -26.97 0.92
C ARG A 101 5.54 -27.05 1.01
N GLU A 102 6.20 -27.46 -0.06
CA GLU A 102 7.67 -27.54 -0.10
C GLU A 102 8.29 -26.15 0.05
N ALA A 103 7.77 -25.14 -0.67
CA ALA A 103 8.22 -23.74 -0.51
C ALA A 103 8.00 -23.23 0.93
N TRP A 104 6.90 -23.61 1.55
CA TRP A 104 6.63 -23.30 2.96
C TRP A 104 7.61 -23.97 3.91
N ASP A 105 7.98 -25.23 3.67
CA ASP A 105 8.90 -25.97 4.51
C ASP A 105 10.34 -25.43 4.45
N LEU A 106 10.73 -24.81 3.32
CA LEU A 106 12.00 -24.12 3.17
C LEU A 106 11.99 -22.72 3.83
N CYS A 107 10.81 -22.15 4.11
CA CYS A 107 10.68 -20.81 4.65
C CYS A 107 10.94 -20.78 6.16
N GLN A 108 11.81 -19.87 6.62
CA GLN A 108 12.09 -19.66 8.05
C GLN A 108 11.28 -18.47 8.64
N LYS A 109 11.08 -17.39 7.90
CA LYS A 109 10.39 -16.19 8.39
C LYS A 109 9.20 -15.80 7.55
N ILE A 110 9.37 -15.61 6.22
CA ILE A 110 8.34 -15.12 5.31
C ILE A 110 8.34 -15.91 4.01
N LEU A 111 7.18 -16.49 3.66
CA LEU A 111 6.90 -16.95 2.30
C LEU A 111 6.13 -15.87 1.56
N VAL A 112 6.63 -15.41 0.40
CA VAL A 112 5.86 -14.57 -0.51
C VAL A 112 5.37 -15.41 -1.67
N VAL A 113 4.07 -15.36 -1.93
CA VAL A 113 3.43 -16.07 -3.04
C VAL A 113 2.83 -15.06 -3.99
N ALA A 114 3.13 -15.19 -5.29
CA ALA A 114 2.49 -14.43 -6.33
C ALA A 114 1.82 -15.35 -7.35
N ALA A 115 0.59 -15.00 -7.77
CA ALA A 115 -0.11 -15.68 -8.84
C ALA A 115 -0.91 -14.69 -9.68
N ARG A 116 -1.26 -15.09 -10.90
CA ARG A 116 -2.11 -14.27 -11.77
C ARG A 116 -3.54 -14.25 -11.24
N ILE A 117 -4.11 -13.06 -11.14
CA ILE A 117 -5.53 -12.88 -10.80
C ILE A 117 -6.34 -12.55 -12.03
N VAL A 118 -7.64 -12.86 -11.97
CA VAL A 118 -8.61 -12.47 -12.99
C VAL A 118 -8.72 -10.95 -13.02
N VAL A 119 -8.34 -10.36 -14.15
CA VAL A 119 -8.48 -8.93 -14.44
C VAL A 119 -9.36 -8.82 -15.69
N GLY A 120 -10.62 -8.50 -15.50
CA GLY A 120 -11.69 -8.30 -16.49
C GLY A 120 -11.47 -8.75 -17.93
N GLY A 121 -12.33 -9.67 -18.42
CA GLY A 121 -12.49 -10.00 -19.84
C GLY A 121 -11.37 -10.80 -20.48
N TRP A 122 -11.59 -12.12 -20.64
CA TRP A 122 -10.68 -13.03 -21.33
C TRP A 122 -10.70 -12.82 -22.85
N GLY A 123 -9.56 -12.93 -23.50
CA GLY A 123 -9.46 -13.00 -24.96
C GLY A 123 -10.12 -14.27 -25.51
N LYS A 124 -10.80 -14.16 -26.65
CA LYS A 124 -11.61 -15.23 -27.28
C LYS A 124 -10.83 -16.43 -27.85
N ALA A 125 -9.52 -16.58 -27.59
CA ALA A 125 -8.66 -17.55 -28.29
C ALA A 125 -8.00 -18.60 -27.39
N GLU A 126 -8.51 -18.80 -26.17
CA GLU A 126 -7.93 -19.70 -25.17
C GLU A 126 -8.80 -20.94 -24.97
N VAL A 127 -8.18 -22.12 -24.82
CA VAL A 127 -8.87 -23.39 -24.64
C VAL A 127 -8.97 -23.71 -23.16
N GLU A 128 -10.17 -23.92 -22.62
CA GLU A 128 -10.36 -24.37 -21.24
C GLU A 128 -9.64 -25.71 -21.00
N TYR A 129 -8.91 -25.81 -19.90
CA TYR A 129 -8.21 -26.98 -19.47
C TYR A 129 -8.20 -27.09 -17.95
N GLY A 130 -8.90 -28.11 -17.40
CA GLY A 130 -9.03 -28.27 -15.95
C GLY A 130 -9.62 -27.04 -15.26
N ASP A 131 -8.88 -26.47 -14.32
CA ASP A 131 -9.23 -25.25 -13.58
C ASP A 131 -8.56 -23.98 -14.14
N GLY A 132 -8.09 -24.05 -15.38
CA GLY A 132 -7.42 -22.94 -16.05
C GLY A 132 -7.59 -23.00 -17.57
N ILE A 133 -6.61 -22.52 -18.31
CA ILE A 133 -6.60 -22.45 -19.77
C ILE A 133 -5.28 -22.94 -20.35
N LEU A 134 -5.30 -23.41 -21.58
CA LEU A 134 -4.13 -23.58 -22.42
C LEU A 134 -3.96 -22.36 -23.34
N THR A 135 -2.79 -21.75 -23.27
CA THR A 135 -2.42 -20.63 -24.12
C THR A 135 -2.01 -21.11 -25.52
N GLN A 136 -1.98 -20.21 -26.48
CA GLN A 136 -1.55 -20.52 -27.89
C GLN A 136 -0.14 -21.09 -27.97
N ILE A 137 0.74 -20.83 -27.00
CA ILE A 137 2.11 -21.35 -26.97
C ILE A 137 2.22 -22.69 -26.22
N GLY A 138 1.08 -23.29 -25.83
CA GLY A 138 1.01 -24.60 -25.18
C GLY A 138 1.37 -24.60 -23.69
N THR A 139 1.27 -23.46 -23.00
CA THR A 139 1.45 -23.36 -21.55
C THR A 139 0.10 -23.36 -20.85
N PHE A 140 0.02 -23.99 -19.67
CA PHE A 140 -1.14 -23.87 -18.79
C PHE A 140 -1.07 -22.53 -18.03
N GLN A 141 -2.25 -21.91 -17.82
CA GLN A 141 -2.39 -20.74 -16.97
C GLN A 141 -3.69 -20.86 -16.15
N LYS A 142 -3.54 -20.81 -14.82
CA LYS A 142 -4.66 -20.60 -13.91
C LYS A 142 -4.69 -19.13 -13.49
N PHE A 143 -5.89 -18.60 -13.46
CA PHE A 143 -6.14 -17.25 -12.96
C PHE A 143 -7.06 -17.35 -11.75
N TYR A 144 -6.60 -16.80 -10.65
CA TYR A 144 -7.32 -16.83 -9.39
C TYR A 144 -8.16 -15.57 -9.21
N THR A 145 -9.26 -15.65 -8.49
CA THR A 145 -9.76 -14.46 -7.81
C THR A 145 -8.89 -14.16 -6.60
N GLN A 146 -8.91 -12.93 -6.09
CA GLN A 146 -8.15 -12.56 -4.90
C GLN A 146 -8.54 -13.41 -3.69
N SER A 147 -9.83 -13.68 -3.51
CA SER A 147 -10.36 -14.54 -2.44
C SER A 147 -10.00 -16.00 -2.61
N GLU A 148 -10.11 -16.55 -3.83
CA GLU A 148 -9.75 -17.94 -4.11
C GLU A 148 -8.27 -18.23 -3.82
N LEU A 149 -7.37 -17.35 -4.26
CA LEU A 149 -5.94 -17.50 -3.96
C LEU A 149 -5.69 -17.47 -2.45
N ARG A 150 -6.29 -16.50 -1.76
CA ARG A 150 -6.17 -16.39 -0.31
C ARG A 150 -6.66 -17.66 0.40
N GLU A 151 -7.87 -18.14 0.09
CA GLU A 151 -8.47 -19.33 0.69
C GLU A 151 -7.63 -20.57 0.42
N TYR A 152 -7.12 -20.73 -0.80
CA TYR A 152 -6.22 -21.82 -1.16
C TYR A 152 -4.93 -21.82 -0.33
N LEU A 153 -4.29 -20.66 -0.16
CA LEU A 153 -3.08 -20.53 0.65
C LEU A 153 -3.36 -20.83 2.12
N GLU A 154 -4.40 -20.22 2.70
CA GLU A 154 -4.77 -20.37 4.11
C GLU A 154 -5.19 -21.81 4.45
N THR A 155 -5.96 -22.44 3.58
CA THR A 155 -6.41 -23.84 3.78
C THR A 155 -5.26 -24.82 3.65
N THR A 156 -4.34 -24.59 2.70
CA THR A 156 -3.22 -25.52 2.43
C THR A 156 -2.16 -25.46 3.53
N LEU A 157 -1.86 -24.25 4.07
CA LEU A 157 -0.75 -24.02 4.98
C LEU A 157 -1.17 -23.79 6.44
N GLY A 158 -2.47 -23.61 6.71
CA GLY A 158 -3.00 -23.40 8.06
C GLY A 158 -2.57 -22.08 8.71
N THR A 159 -2.18 -21.08 7.91
CA THR A 159 -1.75 -19.76 8.38
C THR A 159 -2.39 -18.64 7.58
N ASP A 160 -2.51 -17.43 8.17
CA ASP A 160 -3.11 -16.28 7.53
C ASP A 160 -2.26 -15.78 6.34
N ALA A 161 -2.89 -15.58 5.20
CA ALA A 161 -2.27 -14.96 4.03
C ALA A 161 -2.55 -13.45 3.99
N LEU A 162 -1.51 -12.64 4.16
CA LEU A 162 -1.58 -11.18 4.17
C LEU A 162 -1.43 -10.61 2.75
N PRO A 163 -2.42 -9.90 2.19
CA PRO A 163 -2.28 -9.33 0.86
C PRO A 163 -1.26 -8.20 0.85
N ALA A 164 -0.24 -8.34 0.01
CA ALA A 164 0.78 -7.33 -0.26
C ALA A 164 0.42 -6.46 -1.46
N ALA A 165 -0.12 -7.10 -2.50
CA ALA A 165 -0.65 -6.47 -3.71
C ALA A 165 -1.72 -7.39 -4.34
N PRO A 166 -2.46 -6.95 -5.36
CA PRO A 166 -3.36 -7.85 -6.10
C PRO A 166 -2.60 -9.07 -6.63
N GLY A 167 -3.00 -10.27 -6.20
CA GLY A 167 -2.35 -11.54 -6.54
C GLY A 167 -1.04 -11.82 -5.79
N VAL A 168 -0.63 -11.01 -4.83
CA VAL A 168 0.58 -11.21 -4.02
C VAL A 168 0.22 -11.29 -2.54
N PHE A 169 0.70 -12.34 -1.86
CA PHE A 169 0.44 -12.58 -0.45
C PHE A 169 1.74 -12.87 0.31
N TYR A 170 1.80 -12.41 1.55
CA TYR A 170 2.81 -12.78 2.54
C TYR A 170 2.21 -13.79 3.53
N LEU A 171 2.97 -14.83 3.84
CA LEU A 171 2.68 -15.80 4.89
C LEU A 171 3.87 -15.79 5.86
N PHE A 172 3.61 -15.48 7.11
CA PHE A 172 4.66 -15.33 8.12
C PHE A 172 4.76 -16.59 9.00
N ARG A 173 5.96 -17.10 9.19
CA ARG A 173 6.27 -18.06 10.26
C ARG A 173 6.65 -17.34 11.56
N ASP A 174 7.26 -16.16 11.45
CA ASP A 174 7.64 -15.33 12.59
C ASP A 174 6.50 -14.36 12.94
N GLU A 175 5.81 -14.63 14.03
CA GLU A 175 4.69 -13.81 14.50
C GLU A 175 5.16 -12.43 14.97
N THR A 176 6.36 -12.30 15.52
CA THR A 176 6.91 -11.00 15.93
C THR A 176 7.12 -10.09 14.72
N LEU A 177 7.74 -10.63 13.68
CA LEU A 177 7.93 -9.91 12.41
C LEU A 177 6.59 -9.55 11.75
N ARG A 178 5.61 -10.47 11.80
CA ARG A 178 4.24 -10.20 11.32
C ARG A 178 3.60 -9.02 12.04
N GLN A 179 3.69 -8.97 13.36
CA GLN A 179 3.11 -7.89 14.17
C GLN A 179 3.84 -6.54 13.93
N GLN A 180 5.16 -6.55 13.81
CA GLN A 180 5.94 -5.37 13.45
C GLN A 180 5.51 -4.82 12.09
N PHE A 181 5.41 -5.68 11.08
CA PHE A 181 4.93 -5.31 9.75
C PHE A 181 3.54 -4.67 9.79
N LEU A 182 2.57 -5.29 10.48
CA LEU A 182 1.20 -4.78 10.57
C LEU A 182 1.13 -3.43 11.30
N THR A 183 1.95 -3.22 12.31
CA THR A 183 1.97 -2.00 13.10
C THR A 183 2.60 -0.82 12.35
N THR A 184 3.67 -1.08 11.59
CA THR A 184 4.39 -0.04 10.84
C THR A 184 3.62 0.42 9.62
N ARG A 185 2.78 -0.42 9.04
CA ARG A 185 2.04 -0.16 7.80
C ARG A 185 1.11 1.07 7.85
N TYR A 186 0.60 1.42 9.04
CA TYR A 186 -0.34 2.52 9.24
C TYR A 186 0.24 3.70 10.02
N ARG A 187 1.54 3.68 10.29
CA ARG A 187 2.20 4.71 11.10
C ARG A 187 2.60 5.92 10.27
N ARG A 188 2.09 7.08 10.64
CA ARG A 188 2.49 8.38 10.06
C ARG A 188 3.84 8.83 10.64
N ARG A 189 4.63 9.49 9.81
CA ARG A 189 5.84 10.18 10.27
C ARG A 189 5.41 11.52 10.90
N SER A 190 5.98 11.88 12.06
CA SER A 190 5.83 13.19 12.66
C SER A 190 7.20 13.77 12.98
N ALA A 191 7.32 15.08 12.78
CA ALA A 191 8.50 15.83 13.20
C ALA A 191 8.29 16.37 14.61
N ALA A 192 9.38 16.49 15.39
CA ALA A 192 9.34 17.12 16.70
C ALA A 192 8.97 18.61 16.59
N PRO A 193 8.25 19.18 17.59
CA PRO A 193 7.90 20.57 17.63
C PRO A 193 9.13 21.48 17.58
N ARG A 194 9.01 22.60 16.90
CA ARG A 194 10.07 23.63 16.87
C ARG A 194 10.07 24.41 18.17
N ARG A 195 11.26 24.70 18.65
CA ARG A 195 11.47 25.56 19.81
C ARG A 195 11.01 26.99 19.53
N ARG A 196 10.28 27.60 20.50
CA ARG A 196 9.73 28.95 20.38
C ARG A 196 10.41 29.97 21.29
N ILE A 197 10.96 29.53 22.43
CA ILE A 197 11.51 30.42 23.48
C ILE A 197 12.91 29.92 23.84
N SER A 198 13.85 30.87 24.09
CA SER A 198 15.16 30.55 24.64
C SER A 198 15.07 30.44 26.16
N GLU A 199 15.63 29.37 26.73
CA GLU A 199 15.77 29.16 28.15
C GLU A 199 17.19 28.66 28.46
N VAL A 200 17.91 29.35 29.37
CA VAL A 200 19.32 29.07 29.67
C VAL A 200 19.54 27.61 30.08
N ARG A 201 18.67 27.05 30.91
CA ARG A 201 18.78 25.65 31.35
C ARG A 201 18.59 24.66 30.21
N PHE A 202 17.70 24.94 29.27
CA PHE A 202 17.53 24.15 28.09
C PHE A 202 18.76 24.23 27.19
N ASP A 203 19.28 25.46 26.97
CA ASP A 203 20.43 25.69 26.12
C ASP A 203 21.71 25.04 26.64
N THR A 204 21.87 24.99 27.99
CA THR A 204 23.02 24.35 28.64
C THR A 204 23.01 22.82 28.47
N HIS A 205 21.83 22.21 28.40
CA HIS A 205 21.67 20.74 28.35
C HIS A 205 21.04 20.27 27.04
N ARG A 206 21.23 21.04 25.96
CA ARG A 206 20.63 20.78 24.66
C ARG A 206 21.03 19.41 24.10
N ASP A 207 22.27 19.04 24.24
CA ASP A 207 22.88 17.79 23.76
C ASP A 207 22.18 16.53 24.30
N ILE A 208 21.69 16.58 25.55
CA ILE A 208 20.94 15.46 26.15
C ILE A 208 19.42 15.60 25.99
N LEU A 209 18.89 16.81 25.74
CA LEU A 209 17.47 17.05 25.58
C LEU A 209 16.98 16.87 24.13
N GLU A 210 17.78 17.23 23.09
CA GLU A 210 17.39 17.06 21.70
C GLU A 210 17.09 15.60 21.33
N PRO A 211 17.90 14.59 21.72
CA PRO A 211 17.55 13.18 21.48
C PRO A 211 16.23 12.76 22.15
N LEU A 212 15.91 13.30 23.33
CA LEU A 212 14.64 13.03 24.00
C LEU A 212 13.45 13.69 23.26
N ILE A 213 13.63 14.91 22.75
CA ILE A 213 12.65 15.62 21.92
C ILE A 213 12.34 14.80 20.68
N ASP A 214 13.36 14.35 19.96
CA ASP A 214 13.21 13.56 18.74
C ASP A 214 12.49 12.24 19.03
N TRP A 215 12.85 11.56 20.12
CA TRP A 215 12.21 10.32 20.51
C TRP A 215 10.71 10.52 20.81
N ILE A 216 10.37 11.54 21.63
CA ILE A 216 8.96 11.85 21.96
C ILE A 216 8.21 12.32 20.72
N GLY A 217 8.85 13.11 19.85
CA GLY A 217 8.30 13.53 18.57
C GLY A 217 7.89 12.37 17.68
N GLN A 218 8.69 11.30 17.68
CA GLN A 218 8.41 10.09 16.91
C GLN A 218 7.38 9.17 17.57
N GLN A 219 7.42 9.02 18.91
CA GLN A 219 6.59 8.05 19.63
C GLN A 219 5.27 8.64 20.16
N GLY A 220 5.19 9.96 20.35
CA GLY A 220 4.02 10.64 20.89
C GLY A 220 3.80 10.46 22.39
N ARG A 221 4.74 9.86 23.11
CA ARG A 221 4.72 9.63 24.57
C ARG A 221 6.11 9.75 25.17
N LEU A 222 6.19 9.78 26.49
CA LEU A 222 7.48 9.63 27.18
C LEU A 222 8.01 8.19 27.07
N PRO A 223 9.33 8.03 26.92
CA PRO A 223 9.95 6.69 27.01
C PRO A 223 9.97 6.15 28.44
N GLU A 224 9.94 4.83 28.55
CA GLU A 224 10.46 4.18 29.75
C GLU A 224 12.00 4.24 29.72
N PRO A 225 12.69 4.21 30.86
CA PRO A 225 14.17 4.36 30.89
C PRO A 225 14.92 3.34 30.02
N ASP A 226 14.40 2.14 29.85
CA ASP A 226 14.99 1.07 29.04
C ASP A 226 14.70 1.18 27.53
N GLU A 227 13.82 2.11 27.12
CA GLU A 227 13.51 2.35 25.69
C GLU A 227 14.38 3.44 25.07
N PHE A 228 14.99 4.26 25.87
CA PHE A 228 15.71 5.44 25.41
C PHE A 228 17.18 5.39 25.86
N ALA A 229 18.09 5.22 24.92
CA ALA A 229 19.52 5.11 25.21
C ALA A 229 20.12 6.33 25.94
N GLY A 230 19.49 7.52 25.80
CA GLY A 230 19.88 8.75 26.49
C GLY A 230 19.21 8.93 27.86
N ALA A 231 18.57 7.91 28.43
CA ALA A 231 17.82 8.05 29.69
C ALA A 231 18.70 8.39 30.90
N GLU A 232 19.84 7.71 31.04
CA GLU A 232 20.74 7.90 32.20
C GLU A 232 21.24 9.35 32.35
N PRO A 233 21.82 10.02 31.35
CA PRO A 233 22.23 11.42 31.46
C PRO A 233 21.08 12.36 31.76
N VAL A 234 19.91 12.15 31.19
CA VAL A 234 18.73 12.98 31.42
C VAL A 234 18.23 12.79 32.88
N ILE A 235 18.18 11.55 33.36
CA ILE A 235 17.74 11.27 34.74
C ILE A 235 18.75 11.82 35.77
N ALA A 236 20.03 11.69 35.52
CA ALA A 236 21.08 12.23 36.38
C ALA A 236 20.97 13.76 36.56
N GLU A 237 20.70 14.48 35.45
CA GLU A 237 20.61 15.95 35.47
C GLU A 237 19.26 16.48 35.99
N PHE A 238 18.14 15.88 35.52
CA PHE A 238 16.78 16.37 35.75
C PHE A 238 16.01 15.59 36.82
N GLY A 239 16.54 14.47 37.30
CA GLY A 239 15.92 13.58 38.28
C GLY A 239 14.87 12.64 37.66
N SER A 240 14.31 12.93 36.47
CA SER A 240 13.41 12.04 35.71
C SER A 240 13.17 12.55 34.29
N LEU A 241 12.85 11.66 33.39
CA LEU A 241 12.42 11.99 32.00
C LEU A 241 11.18 12.91 31.99
N LYS A 242 10.26 12.74 32.94
CA LYS A 242 9.06 13.58 33.07
C LYS A 242 9.42 15.04 33.42
N ARG A 243 10.40 15.26 34.30
CA ARG A 243 10.87 16.62 34.64
C ARG A 243 11.62 17.29 33.51
N ALA A 244 12.44 16.53 32.79
CA ALA A 244 13.09 16.99 31.55
C ALA A 244 12.05 17.40 30.50
N PHE A 245 11.02 16.60 30.30
CA PHE A 245 9.95 16.90 29.33
C PHE A 245 9.13 18.14 29.76
N ALA A 246 8.89 18.34 31.04
CA ALA A 246 8.23 19.55 31.54
C ALA A 246 9.03 20.84 31.20
N LEU A 247 10.37 20.77 31.19
CA LEU A 247 11.22 21.84 30.69
C LEU A 247 11.10 22.03 29.18
N ILE A 248 11.12 20.93 28.42
CA ILE A 248 10.93 20.96 26.97
C ILE A 248 9.59 21.60 26.60
N GLN A 249 8.50 21.26 27.29
CA GLN A 249 7.17 21.84 27.05
C GLN A 249 7.12 23.36 27.30
N ARG A 250 7.92 23.91 28.21
CA ARG A 250 7.99 25.37 28.43
C ARG A 250 8.61 26.12 27.25
N VAL A 251 9.60 25.52 26.59
CA VAL A 251 10.31 26.15 25.46
C VAL A 251 9.71 25.84 24.10
N SER A 252 8.74 24.91 24.04
CA SER A 252 8.04 24.48 22.84
C SER A 252 6.52 24.68 22.98
N SER A 253 5.74 24.36 21.94
CA SER A 253 4.29 24.44 21.98
C SER A 253 3.67 23.18 22.57
N SER A 254 2.89 23.32 23.64
CA SER A 254 2.09 22.21 24.18
C SER A 254 1.08 21.66 23.17
N ASP A 255 0.49 22.55 22.33
CA ASP A 255 -0.49 22.15 21.31
C ASP A 255 0.14 21.24 20.25
N GLU A 256 1.41 21.49 19.88
CA GLU A 256 2.12 20.64 18.92
C GLU A 256 2.39 19.25 19.50
N TRP A 257 2.74 19.14 20.81
CA TRP A 257 2.88 17.84 21.49
C TRP A 257 1.56 17.07 21.57
N GLU A 258 0.47 17.78 21.82
CA GLU A 258 -0.87 17.18 21.86
C GLU A 258 -1.30 16.68 20.47
N GLN A 259 -0.97 17.42 19.42
CA GLN A 259 -1.19 16.97 18.02
C GLN A 259 -0.37 15.72 17.69
N ILE A 260 0.89 15.64 18.09
CA ILE A 260 1.73 14.44 17.89
C ILE A 260 1.11 13.25 18.62
N ARG A 261 0.72 13.44 19.89
CA ARG A 261 0.05 12.41 20.68
C ARG A 261 -1.25 11.94 20.01
N LYS A 262 -2.07 12.87 19.54
CA LYS A 262 -3.32 12.59 18.84
C LYS A 262 -3.07 11.78 17.56
N ARG A 263 -2.14 12.23 16.71
CA ARG A 263 -1.77 11.50 15.48
C ARG A 263 -1.35 10.06 15.77
N ARG A 264 -0.53 9.85 16.79
CA ARG A 264 -0.09 8.50 17.18
C ARG A 264 -1.25 7.65 17.70
N THR A 265 -2.14 8.22 18.51
CA THR A 265 -3.36 7.55 18.98
C THR A 265 -4.24 7.11 17.80
N GLU A 266 -4.46 8.00 16.84
CA GLU A 266 -5.23 7.72 15.63
C GLU A 266 -4.60 6.62 14.77
N ASP A 267 -3.28 6.60 14.60
CA ASP A 267 -2.57 5.56 13.85
C ASP A 267 -2.74 4.18 14.49
N LEU A 268 -2.69 4.13 15.82
CA LEU A 268 -2.94 2.90 16.56
C LEU A 268 -4.39 2.43 16.44
N LEU A 269 -5.36 3.35 16.47
CA LEU A 269 -6.77 3.02 16.26
C LEU A 269 -7.00 2.45 14.86
N VAL A 270 -6.44 3.07 13.81
CA VAL A 270 -6.51 2.56 12.44
C VAL A 270 -5.89 1.17 12.34
N SER A 271 -4.69 0.99 12.90
CA SER A 271 -4.00 -0.30 12.90
C SER A 271 -4.79 -1.39 13.61
N LEU A 272 -5.32 -1.08 14.81
CA LEU A 272 -6.16 -2.02 15.57
C LEU A 272 -7.50 -2.31 14.87
N ALA A 273 -8.15 -1.30 14.28
CA ALA A 273 -9.40 -1.49 13.55
C ALA A 273 -9.20 -2.49 12.39
N LEU A 274 -8.19 -2.26 11.58
CA LEU A 274 -7.87 -3.14 10.44
C LEU A 274 -7.29 -4.50 10.87
N GLY A 275 -6.63 -4.56 12.03
CA GLY A 275 -6.20 -5.80 12.66
C GLY A 275 -7.34 -6.77 13.00
N LYS A 276 -8.58 -6.28 13.11
CA LYS A 276 -9.77 -7.11 13.36
C LYS A 276 -10.00 -8.17 12.28
N PHE A 277 -9.67 -7.88 11.04
CA PHE A 277 -9.81 -8.83 9.92
C PHE A 277 -8.90 -10.07 10.05
N ARG A 278 -7.92 -10.06 10.96
CA ARG A 278 -6.86 -11.07 11.06
C ARG A 278 -6.67 -11.61 12.47
N ARG A 279 -7.70 -11.55 13.31
CA ARG A 279 -7.63 -11.93 14.74
C ARG A 279 -6.48 -11.20 15.45
N ARG A 280 -6.80 -10.07 16.08
CA ARG A 280 -5.82 -9.33 16.89
C ARG A 280 -5.14 -10.27 17.89
N PRO A 281 -3.80 -10.24 18.00
CA PRO A 281 -3.10 -11.06 18.98
C PRO A 281 -3.44 -10.60 20.41
N PRO A 282 -3.26 -11.45 21.42
CA PRO A 282 -3.31 -11.01 22.81
C PRO A 282 -2.18 -9.99 23.07
N LEU A 283 -2.38 -9.11 24.04
CA LEU A 283 -1.39 -8.06 24.36
C LEU A 283 0.02 -8.62 24.61
N SER A 284 0.11 -9.80 25.23
CA SER A 284 1.38 -10.47 25.53
C SER A 284 2.17 -10.92 24.30
N ALA A 285 1.49 -11.08 23.17
CA ALA A 285 2.14 -11.43 21.88
C ALA A 285 2.48 -10.20 21.03
N CYS A 286 2.09 -8.99 21.49
CA CYS A 286 2.49 -7.74 20.84
C CYS A 286 3.93 -7.37 21.20
N PRO A 287 4.68 -6.68 20.31
CA PRO A 287 5.96 -6.08 20.63
C PRO A 287 5.86 -5.17 21.88
N LEU A 288 6.93 -5.09 22.67
CA LEU A 288 6.92 -4.41 23.96
C LEU A 288 6.63 -2.90 23.83
N ASP A 289 7.20 -2.26 22.79
CA ASP A 289 6.94 -0.86 22.46
C ASP A 289 5.45 -0.61 22.18
N LEU A 290 4.80 -1.51 21.40
CA LEU A 290 3.36 -1.44 21.14
C LEU A 290 2.53 -1.63 22.41
N GLN A 291 2.93 -2.56 23.30
CA GLN A 291 2.25 -2.74 24.59
C GLN A 291 2.28 -1.46 25.44
N ARG A 292 3.43 -0.78 25.45
CA ARG A 292 3.63 0.48 26.16
C ARG A 292 2.82 1.62 25.53
N ASP A 293 2.82 1.73 24.21
CA ASP A 293 1.98 2.68 23.47
C ASP A 293 0.50 2.51 23.82
N LEU A 294 -0.01 1.28 23.74
CA LEU A 294 -1.41 0.99 24.03
C LEU A 294 -1.81 1.36 25.48
N ARG A 295 -0.92 1.13 26.45
CA ARG A 295 -1.14 1.56 27.83
C ARG A 295 -1.10 3.08 27.98
N ALA A 296 -0.15 3.74 27.32
CA ALA A 296 0.04 5.18 27.43
C ALA A 296 -1.10 5.99 26.77
N PHE A 297 -1.67 5.51 25.67
CA PHE A 297 -2.69 6.24 24.91
C PHE A 297 -4.12 5.85 25.32
N PHE A 298 -4.36 4.59 25.68
CA PHE A 298 -5.72 4.06 25.93
C PHE A 298 -5.92 3.55 27.37
N GLY A 299 -4.88 3.57 28.20
CA GLY A 299 -4.90 3.00 29.55
C GLY A 299 -4.82 1.46 29.55
N ASN A 300 -5.53 0.77 28.69
CA ASN A 300 -5.47 -0.67 28.54
C ASN A 300 -5.86 -1.15 27.13
N TYR A 301 -5.45 -2.38 26.81
CA TYR A 301 -5.67 -3.00 25.49
C TYR A 301 -7.14 -3.21 25.16
N ARG A 302 -7.96 -3.54 26.13
CA ARG A 302 -9.40 -3.78 25.93
C ARG A 302 -10.10 -2.51 25.48
N GLU A 303 -9.77 -1.38 26.06
CA GLU A 303 -10.33 -0.07 25.69
C GLU A 303 -9.86 0.35 24.30
N ALA A 304 -8.58 0.16 23.98
CA ALA A 304 -8.05 0.39 22.63
C ALA A 304 -8.81 -0.42 21.56
N CYS A 305 -9.02 -1.72 21.84
CA CYS A 305 -9.78 -2.60 20.95
C CYS A 305 -11.24 -2.17 20.82
N ARG A 306 -11.90 -1.73 21.91
CA ARG A 306 -13.29 -1.26 21.87
C ARG A 306 -13.44 -0.03 20.97
N GLN A 307 -12.58 0.97 21.14
CA GLN A 307 -12.58 2.17 20.30
C GLN A 307 -12.28 1.86 18.83
N ALA A 308 -11.33 0.97 18.58
CA ALA A 308 -10.98 0.52 17.24
C ALA A 308 -12.14 -0.25 16.57
N ASP A 309 -12.88 -1.08 17.32
CA ASP A 309 -14.05 -1.79 16.82
C ASP A 309 -15.18 -0.80 16.48
N GLU A 310 -15.43 0.19 17.32
CA GLU A 310 -16.39 1.27 17.03
C GLU A 310 -16.06 1.98 15.72
N LEU A 311 -14.79 2.38 15.54
CA LEU A 311 -14.33 3.05 14.33
C LEU A 311 -14.50 2.17 13.08
N LEU A 312 -14.19 0.86 13.19
CA LEU A 312 -14.38 -0.09 12.09
C LEU A 312 -15.85 -0.25 11.70
N PHE A 313 -16.76 -0.35 12.69
CA PHE A 313 -18.20 -0.46 12.41
C PHE A 313 -18.78 0.81 11.79
N GLN A 314 -18.29 1.99 12.21
CA GLN A 314 -18.66 3.27 11.60
C GLN A 314 -18.24 3.34 10.12
N ALA A 315 -17.10 2.76 9.75
CA ALA A 315 -16.65 2.71 8.36
C ALA A 315 -17.58 1.90 7.44
N GLY A 316 -18.45 1.05 8.00
CA GLY A 316 -19.49 0.33 7.25
C GLY A 316 -20.79 1.12 7.03
N GLN A 317 -20.94 2.32 7.63
CA GLN A 317 -22.17 3.12 7.62
C GLN A 317 -22.08 4.24 6.57
N PRO A 318 -22.88 4.19 5.48
CA PRO A 318 -22.77 5.17 4.40
C PRO A 318 -22.95 6.63 4.85
N GLU A 319 -23.85 6.88 5.80
CA GLU A 319 -24.15 8.23 6.30
C GLU A 319 -22.96 8.81 7.06
N VAL A 320 -22.25 7.96 7.80
CA VAL A 320 -21.06 8.35 8.57
C VAL A 320 -19.88 8.61 7.64
N ILE A 321 -19.70 7.77 6.61
CA ILE A 321 -18.69 7.98 5.56
C ILE A 321 -19.01 9.26 4.75
N ASP A 322 -20.27 9.49 4.41
CA ASP A 322 -20.68 10.71 3.73
C ASP A 322 -20.33 11.96 4.53
N ALA A 323 -20.69 11.99 5.80
CA ALA A 323 -20.37 13.09 6.70
C ALA A 323 -18.85 13.30 6.85
N ALA A 324 -18.06 12.21 6.92
CA ALA A 324 -16.62 12.27 6.98
C ALA A 324 -16.01 12.83 5.69
N CYS A 325 -16.50 12.40 4.53
CA CYS A 325 -16.08 12.96 3.23
C CYS A 325 -16.37 14.45 3.11
N GLN A 326 -17.53 14.91 3.62
CA GLN A 326 -17.90 16.33 3.61
C GLN A 326 -17.03 17.20 4.51
N ARG A 327 -16.57 16.65 5.65
CA ARG A 327 -15.67 17.35 6.59
C ARG A 327 -14.21 17.35 6.16
N SER A 328 -13.83 16.50 5.20
CA SER A 328 -12.42 16.37 4.82
C SER A 328 -11.86 17.70 4.29
N PRO A 329 -10.78 18.23 4.88
CA PRO A 329 -10.13 19.42 4.38
C PRO A 329 -9.26 19.14 3.14
N ILE A 330 -9.11 17.86 2.77
CA ILE A 330 -8.23 17.37 1.72
C ILE A 330 -9.03 16.55 0.73
N GLY A 331 -8.68 16.70 -0.54
CA GLY A 331 -9.31 15.98 -1.63
C GLY A 331 -10.45 16.76 -2.29
N LYS A 332 -10.86 16.28 -3.45
CA LYS A 332 -11.93 16.88 -4.25
C LYS A 332 -13.25 16.17 -3.95
N LEU A 333 -14.13 16.87 -3.25
CA LEU A 333 -15.48 16.38 -2.99
C LEU A 333 -16.36 16.54 -4.23
N LEU A 334 -16.92 15.44 -4.70
CA LEU A 334 -17.94 15.39 -5.76
C LEU A 334 -19.24 14.80 -5.19
N PRO A 335 -20.39 14.89 -5.91
CA PRO A 335 -21.69 14.45 -5.40
C PRO A 335 -21.68 13.01 -4.84
N ASN A 336 -20.95 12.10 -5.48
CA ASN A 336 -20.97 10.67 -5.14
C ASN A 336 -19.66 10.13 -4.51
N ALA A 337 -18.60 10.94 -4.45
CA ALA A 337 -17.30 10.47 -3.95
C ALA A 337 -16.38 11.62 -3.54
N LEU A 338 -15.44 11.29 -2.64
CA LEU A 338 -14.25 12.08 -2.35
C LEU A 338 -13.07 11.48 -3.13
N TYR A 339 -12.36 12.32 -3.89
CA TYR A 339 -11.15 11.92 -4.60
C TYR A 339 -9.93 12.50 -3.88
N VAL A 340 -8.93 11.66 -3.62
CA VAL A 340 -7.73 12.03 -2.87
C VAL A 340 -6.50 11.47 -3.57
N HIS A 341 -5.44 12.26 -3.67
CA HIS A 341 -4.16 11.73 -4.10
C HIS A 341 -3.53 10.85 -3.02
N ARG A 342 -2.82 9.77 -3.42
CA ARG A 342 -2.25 8.83 -2.45
C ARG A 342 -1.33 9.48 -1.40
N SER A 343 -0.61 10.57 -1.77
CA SER A 343 0.27 11.29 -0.83
C SER A 343 -0.48 11.98 0.30
N ALA A 344 -1.78 12.19 0.17
CA ALA A 344 -2.61 12.86 1.16
C ALA A 344 -3.49 11.89 1.99
N LEU A 345 -3.36 10.57 1.77
CA LEU A 345 -4.14 9.57 2.50
C LEU A 345 -3.90 9.62 4.02
N ASP A 346 -2.65 9.82 4.41
CA ASP A 346 -2.27 9.86 5.83
C ASP A 346 -2.81 11.10 6.57
N GLU A 347 -3.21 12.14 5.83
CA GLU A 347 -3.80 13.35 6.40
C GLU A 347 -5.33 13.25 6.55
N LEU A 348 -5.96 12.19 6.04
CA LEU A 348 -7.39 11.95 6.25
C LEU A 348 -7.70 11.60 7.71
N GLU A 349 -8.92 11.93 8.15
CA GLU A 349 -9.40 11.50 9.47
C GLU A 349 -9.40 9.97 9.59
N PRO A 350 -9.25 9.41 10.82
CA PRO A 350 -9.13 7.96 11.05
C PRO A 350 -10.20 7.12 10.38
N LEU A 351 -11.44 7.60 10.33
CA LEU A 351 -12.55 6.88 9.73
C LEU A 351 -12.35 6.65 8.23
N LEU A 352 -11.93 7.66 7.48
CA LEU A 352 -11.66 7.53 6.04
C LEU A 352 -10.42 6.68 5.76
N ARG A 353 -9.43 6.72 6.65
CA ARG A 353 -8.25 5.84 6.59
C ARG A 353 -8.62 4.39 6.85
N VAL A 354 -9.54 4.12 7.78
CA VAL A 354 -10.09 2.76 8.00
C VAL A 354 -10.92 2.33 6.80
N TYR A 355 -11.76 3.22 6.24
CA TYR A 355 -12.57 2.90 5.06
C TYR A 355 -11.71 2.49 3.87
N GLU A 356 -10.63 3.24 3.57
CA GLU A 356 -9.64 2.85 2.55
C GLU A 356 -8.89 1.59 2.95
N GLY A 357 -8.45 1.52 4.21
CA GLY A 357 -7.72 0.38 4.75
C GLY A 357 -8.49 -0.94 4.68
N CYS A 358 -9.82 -0.93 4.76
CA CYS A 358 -10.65 -2.12 4.53
C CYS A 358 -10.48 -2.66 3.10
N ALA A 359 -10.45 -1.79 2.11
CA ALA A 359 -10.21 -2.18 0.72
C ALA A 359 -8.78 -2.72 0.53
N ARG A 360 -7.80 -2.04 1.09
CA ARG A 360 -6.39 -2.46 1.05
C ARG A 360 -6.14 -3.74 1.84
N ALA A 361 -6.88 -4.00 2.92
CA ALA A 361 -6.81 -5.27 3.65
C ALA A 361 -7.29 -6.47 2.81
N TYR A 362 -8.08 -6.24 1.77
CA TYR A 362 -8.53 -7.26 0.84
C TYR A 362 -7.65 -7.37 -0.41
N LEU A 363 -7.33 -6.25 -1.05
CA LEU A 363 -6.60 -6.21 -2.33
C LEU A 363 -5.07 -6.24 -2.18
N GLY A 364 -4.53 -5.80 -1.04
CA GLY A 364 -3.16 -5.37 -0.94
C GLY A 364 -2.97 -3.94 -1.44
N GLU A 365 -1.74 -3.50 -1.60
CA GLU A 365 -1.41 -2.17 -2.09
C GLU A 365 -1.30 -2.14 -3.61
N ILE A 366 -1.88 -1.10 -4.23
CA ILE A 366 -1.84 -0.87 -5.67
C ILE A 366 -0.90 0.32 -5.92
N GLU A 367 0.37 0.02 -6.19
CA GLU A 367 1.44 1.03 -6.27
C GLU A 367 1.23 2.04 -7.40
N GLU A 368 0.73 1.58 -8.53
CA GLU A 368 0.51 2.44 -9.70
C GLU A 368 -0.66 3.41 -9.50
N ALA A 369 -1.52 3.20 -8.51
CA ALA A 369 -2.62 4.10 -8.23
C ALA A 369 -2.12 5.38 -7.57
N ASN A 370 -2.40 6.50 -8.16
CA ASN A 370 -2.07 7.81 -7.61
C ASN A 370 -3.31 8.58 -7.15
N ILE A 371 -4.50 8.27 -7.65
CA ILE A 371 -5.77 8.84 -7.15
C ILE A 371 -6.66 7.74 -6.58
N LEU A 372 -7.20 7.98 -5.40
CA LEU A 372 -8.20 7.13 -4.76
C LEU A 372 -9.55 7.82 -4.79
N LYS A 373 -10.60 7.05 -5.09
CA LYS A 373 -11.97 7.51 -5.11
C LYS A 373 -12.75 6.78 -4.02
N LEU A 374 -13.04 7.47 -2.93
CA LEU A 374 -13.85 6.99 -1.83
C LEU A 374 -15.33 7.26 -2.18
N HIS A 375 -16.11 6.23 -2.43
CA HIS A 375 -17.52 6.36 -2.76
C HIS A 375 -18.34 6.60 -1.49
N ARG A 376 -19.08 7.71 -1.44
CA ARG A 376 -19.77 8.20 -0.24
C ARG A 376 -20.90 7.26 0.23
N PHE A 377 -21.63 6.62 -0.68
CA PHE A 377 -22.88 5.90 -0.36
C PHE A 377 -22.86 4.41 -0.67
N SER A 378 -21.99 3.95 -1.55
CA SER A 378 -22.13 2.63 -2.16
C SER A 378 -21.24 1.54 -1.55
N GLY A 379 -20.39 1.86 -0.56
CA GLY A 379 -19.43 0.91 0.00
C GLY A 379 -18.40 0.45 -1.03
N LYS A 380 -18.00 1.32 -1.96
CA LYS A 380 -17.01 1.04 -3.00
C LYS A 380 -15.80 1.93 -2.85
N LEU A 381 -14.65 1.43 -3.30
CA LEU A 381 -13.43 2.21 -3.42
C LEU A 381 -12.81 1.94 -4.80
N SER A 382 -12.30 2.99 -5.45
CA SER A 382 -11.62 2.86 -6.73
C SER A 382 -10.21 3.42 -6.66
N TYR A 383 -9.28 2.68 -7.22
CA TYR A 383 -7.87 3.04 -7.39
C TYR A 383 -7.67 3.42 -8.86
N LEU A 384 -7.30 4.67 -9.11
CA LEU A 384 -7.16 5.23 -10.45
C LEU A 384 -5.67 5.47 -10.74
N MET A 385 -5.23 5.03 -11.90
CA MET A 385 -3.84 5.09 -12.34
C MET A 385 -3.71 6.12 -13.45
N TYR A 386 -2.99 7.20 -13.16
CA TYR A 386 -2.62 8.26 -14.09
C TYR A 386 -1.09 8.31 -14.18
N PRO A 387 -0.44 7.51 -15.05
CA PRO A 387 1.03 7.41 -15.08
C PRO A 387 1.73 8.75 -15.23
N ASP A 388 1.14 9.66 -15.99
CA ASP A 388 1.68 10.99 -16.29
C ASP A 388 1.16 12.08 -15.32
N PHE A 389 0.71 11.72 -14.11
CA PHE A 389 0.10 12.68 -13.18
C PHE A 389 1.00 13.90 -12.90
N ASP A 390 2.30 13.72 -12.73
CA ASP A 390 3.23 14.80 -12.40
C ASP A 390 3.64 15.65 -13.61
N THR A 391 3.63 15.03 -14.79
CA THR A 391 4.22 15.59 -16.02
C THR A 391 3.20 16.15 -17.00
N ASP A 392 2.04 15.52 -17.16
CA ASP A 392 0.98 15.97 -18.05
C ASP A 392 0.03 16.93 -17.30
N PRO A 393 -0.32 18.09 -17.89
CA PRO A 393 -1.32 19.01 -17.34
C PRO A 393 -2.67 18.34 -17.07
N HIS A 394 -3.15 17.50 -18.01
CA HIS A 394 -4.41 16.76 -17.95
C HIS A 394 -4.18 15.27 -18.24
N PRO A 395 -3.58 14.53 -17.29
CA PRO A 395 -3.21 13.16 -17.49
C PRO A 395 -4.43 12.30 -17.81
N ALA A 396 -4.23 11.37 -18.74
CA ALA A 396 -5.26 10.40 -19.10
C ALA A 396 -5.30 9.25 -18.11
N LEU A 397 -6.50 8.80 -17.78
CA LEU A 397 -6.70 7.58 -17.01
C LEU A 397 -6.20 6.38 -17.80
N PHE A 398 -5.24 5.65 -17.22
CA PHE A 398 -4.69 4.44 -17.80
C PHE A 398 -5.48 3.21 -17.38
N ARG A 399 -5.74 3.08 -16.06
CA ARG A 399 -6.47 1.94 -15.48
C ARG A 399 -7.24 2.37 -14.23
N CYS A 400 -8.34 1.69 -13.94
CA CYS A 400 -9.10 1.84 -12.70
C CYS A 400 -9.41 0.45 -12.13
N ILE A 401 -9.02 0.20 -10.89
CA ILE A 401 -9.43 -0.98 -10.12
C ILE A 401 -10.49 -0.52 -9.11
N LYS A 402 -11.69 -1.09 -9.18
CA LYS A 402 -12.81 -0.75 -8.30
C LYS A 402 -13.20 -1.97 -7.47
N LEU A 403 -13.14 -1.84 -6.16
CA LEU A 403 -13.61 -2.85 -5.21
C LEU A 403 -14.98 -2.45 -4.67
N SER A 404 -15.91 -3.40 -4.65
CA SER A 404 -17.13 -3.34 -3.83
C SER A 404 -16.86 -4.06 -2.50
N MET A 405 -16.79 -3.33 -1.40
CA MET A 405 -16.56 -3.92 -0.08
C MET A 405 -17.76 -4.72 0.45
N ARG A 406 -18.96 -4.54 -0.16
CA ARG A 406 -20.17 -5.29 0.19
C ARG A 406 -20.19 -6.68 -0.44
N THR A 407 -19.72 -6.80 -1.68
CA THR A 407 -19.77 -8.05 -2.46
C THR A 407 -18.41 -8.67 -2.70
N LEU A 408 -17.33 -7.97 -2.33
CA LEU A 408 -15.93 -8.30 -2.58
C LEU A 408 -15.58 -8.45 -4.07
N ASN A 409 -16.47 -7.96 -4.97
CA ASN A 409 -16.21 -7.95 -6.40
C ASN A 409 -15.17 -6.88 -6.76
N VAL A 410 -14.22 -7.28 -7.58
CA VAL A 410 -13.17 -6.41 -8.14
C VAL A 410 -13.42 -6.22 -9.62
N ASP A 411 -13.74 -5.00 -10.04
CA ASP A 411 -13.84 -4.62 -11.45
C ASP A 411 -12.54 -3.92 -11.86
N CYS A 412 -12.01 -4.27 -13.02
CA CYS A 412 -10.87 -3.59 -13.62
C CYS A 412 -11.29 -2.97 -14.96
N TYR A 413 -11.04 -1.68 -15.10
CA TYR A 413 -11.27 -0.93 -16.35
C TYR A 413 -9.93 -0.51 -16.90
N ASP A 414 -9.61 -0.98 -18.10
CA ASP A 414 -8.37 -0.66 -18.80
C ASP A 414 -8.65 0.33 -19.94
N TYR A 415 -7.94 1.45 -19.94
CA TYR A 415 -8.05 2.52 -20.94
C TYR A 415 -6.80 2.64 -21.81
N ALA A 416 -5.83 1.72 -21.68
CA ALA A 416 -4.55 1.77 -22.42
C ALA A 416 -4.75 1.84 -23.95
N GLN A 417 -5.78 1.15 -24.46
CA GLN A 417 -6.12 1.14 -25.89
C GLN A 417 -7.26 2.11 -26.24
N SER A 418 -7.76 2.90 -25.28
CA SER A 418 -8.84 3.84 -25.53
C SER A 418 -8.33 5.04 -26.34
N THR A 419 -9.00 5.33 -27.46
CA THR A 419 -8.73 6.54 -28.24
C THR A 419 -9.20 7.81 -27.56
N ASN A 420 -10.14 7.70 -26.62
CA ASN A 420 -10.73 8.82 -25.89
C ASN A 420 -10.85 8.51 -24.38
N PRO A 421 -9.72 8.36 -23.67
CA PRO A 421 -9.72 8.08 -22.24
C PRO A 421 -10.21 9.29 -21.43
N PRO A 422 -10.76 9.08 -20.21
CA PRO A 422 -11.00 10.15 -19.26
C PRO A 422 -9.71 10.90 -18.92
N VAL A 423 -9.81 12.22 -18.72
CA VAL A 423 -8.70 13.08 -18.31
C VAL A 423 -8.98 13.78 -16.99
N LEU A 424 -7.93 14.13 -16.27
CA LEU A 424 -8.01 14.74 -14.95
C LEU A 424 -7.77 16.25 -15.05
N HIS A 425 -8.66 17.03 -14.40
CA HIS A 425 -8.56 18.48 -14.26
C HIS A 425 -8.44 18.88 -12.80
N ARG A 426 -7.91 20.09 -12.53
CA ARG A 426 -7.79 20.67 -11.18
C ARG A 426 -6.99 19.76 -10.24
N LYS A 427 -5.80 19.37 -10.67
CA LYS A 427 -4.97 18.38 -9.96
C LYS A 427 -4.60 18.80 -8.54
N GLU A 428 -4.47 20.10 -8.28
CA GLU A 428 -4.19 20.65 -6.95
C GLU A 428 -5.25 20.26 -5.92
N THR A 429 -6.51 20.11 -6.35
CA THR A 429 -7.62 19.78 -5.44
C THR A 429 -7.54 18.36 -4.85
N PHE A 430 -6.70 17.49 -5.40
CA PHE A 430 -6.49 16.12 -4.89
C PHE A 430 -5.32 16.02 -3.93
N LEU A 431 -4.45 17.04 -3.88
CA LEU A 431 -3.21 17.08 -3.13
C LEU A 431 -3.40 17.78 -1.77
N ALA A 432 -2.53 17.48 -0.83
CA ALA A 432 -2.37 18.31 0.36
C ALA A 432 -1.77 19.68 -0.01
N PRO A 433 -2.10 20.78 0.70
CA PRO A 433 -1.63 22.14 0.37
C PRO A 433 -0.12 22.31 0.39
N ASP A 434 0.60 21.51 1.18
CA ASP A 434 2.07 21.52 1.31
C ASP A 434 2.78 20.65 0.27
N HIS A 435 2.02 19.96 -0.59
CA HIS A 435 2.60 19.10 -1.63
C HIS A 435 3.42 19.94 -2.63
N PRO A 436 4.66 19.53 -3.02
CA PRO A 436 5.56 20.31 -3.89
C PRO A 436 4.96 20.76 -5.22
N LEU A 437 4.05 19.96 -5.78
CA LEU A 437 3.40 20.25 -7.07
C LEU A 437 2.10 21.04 -6.95
N HIS A 438 1.57 21.24 -5.74
CA HIS A 438 0.28 21.92 -5.52
C HIS A 438 0.25 23.31 -6.16
N ALA A 439 1.21 24.16 -5.86
CA ALA A 439 1.27 25.54 -6.40
C ALA A 439 1.39 25.56 -7.94
N LYS A 440 2.14 24.61 -8.52
CA LYS A 440 2.28 24.48 -9.98
C LYS A 440 0.95 24.16 -10.64
N PHE A 441 0.19 23.22 -10.09
CA PHE A 441 -1.10 22.80 -10.64
C PHE A 441 -2.16 23.87 -10.41
N ALA A 442 -2.23 24.46 -9.22
CA ALA A 442 -3.16 25.55 -8.91
C ALA A 442 -3.00 26.74 -9.87
N LYS A 443 -1.75 27.08 -10.25
CA LYS A 443 -1.47 28.16 -11.21
C LYS A 443 -2.04 27.87 -12.61
N LEU A 444 -2.00 26.61 -13.06
CA LEU A 444 -2.62 26.22 -14.33
C LEU A 444 -4.14 26.34 -14.24
N THR A 445 -4.74 25.77 -13.20
CA THR A 445 -6.21 25.82 -12.97
C THR A 445 -6.70 27.26 -12.94
N GLN A 446 -6.01 28.18 -12.27
CA GLN A 446 -6.35 29.62 -12.27
C GLN A 446 -6.34 30.24 -13.69
N GLN A 447 -5.38 29.85 -14.54
CA GLN A 447 -5.36 30.31 -15.92
C GLN A 447 -6.55 29.78 -16.72
N GLU A 448 -6.88 28.50 -16.57
CA GLU A 448 -8.01 27.85 -17.23
C GLU A 448 -9.34 28.43 -16.80
N GLU A 449 -9.52 28.68 -15.50
CA GLU A 449 -10.71 29.32 -14.93
C GLU A 449 -10.88 30.75 -15.46
N LYS A 450 -9.80 31.54 -15.43
CA LYS A 450 -9.78 32.91 -15.95
C LYS A 450 -10.26 33.02 -17.39
N HIS A 451 -10.00 32.00 -18.19
CA HIS A 451 -10.40 31.95 -19.60
C HIS A 451 -11.67 31.11 -19.85
N GLY A 452 -12.35 30.66 -18.79
CA GLY A 452 -13.62 29.96 -18.86
C GLY A 452 -13.53 28.55 -19.45
N LEU A 453 -12.33 27.95 -19.54
CA LEU A 453 -12.15 26.61 -20.10
C LEU A 453 -12.83 25.51 -19.26
N LEU A 454 -12.96 25.75 -17.95
CA LEU A 454 -13.53 24.81 -16.99
C LEU A 454 -15.01 25.02 -16.69
N ASN A 455 -15.73 25.89 -17.44
CA ASN A 455 -17.13 26.21 -17.14
C ASN A 455 -18.11 25.09 -17.52
N GLU A 456 -17.83 24.28 -18.55
CA GLU A 456 -18.66 23.19 -19.03
C GLU A 456 -18.03 21.84 -18.72
N THR A 457 -18.14 21.45 -17.46
CA THR A 457 -17.48 20.22 -16.94
C THR A 457 -17.96 18.92 -17.58
N SER A 458 -19.17 18.91 -18.16
CA SER A 458 -19.74 17.71 -18.81
C SER A 458 -19.04 17.32 -20.09
N THR A 459 -18.41 18.26 -20.80
CA THR A 459 -17.78 18.04 -22.11
C THR A 459 -16.29 17.77 -22.02
N ILE A 460 -15.60 18.33 -21.03
CA ILE A 460 -14.14 18.30 -20.91
C ILE A 460 -13.57 17.07 -20.21
N GLY A 461 -14.40 16.17 -19.73
CA GLY A 461 -13.98 15.00 -18.93
C GLY A 461 -13.22 13.90 -19.71
N THR A 462 -13.07 14.04 -21.02
CA THR A 462 -12.33 13.11 -21.88
C THR A 462 -11.29 13.83 -22.73
N ARG A 463 -10.30 13.10 -23.24
CA ARG A 463 -9.22 13.67 -24.06
C ARG A 463 -9.77 14.43 -25.28
N ALA A 464 -10.68 13.86 -26.04
CA ALA A 464 -11.28 14.52 -27.21
C ALA A 464 -12.08 15.76 -26.81
N GLY A 465 -12.90 15.67 -25.77
CA GLY A 465 -13.67 16.82 -25.29
C GLY A 465 -12.80 17.98 -24.83
N TRP A 466 -11.72 17.67 -24.13
CA TRP A 466 -10.75 18.69 -23.71
C TRP A 466 -10.02 19.32 -24.91
N GLN A 467 -9.58 18.51 -25.89
CA GLN A 467 -8.95 19.01 -27.12
C GLN A 467 -9.88 19.92 -27.92
N THR A 468 -11.15 19.55 -28.06
CA THR A 468 -12.18 20.37 -28.69
C THR A 468 -12.30 21.73 -27.96
N ARG A 469 -12.37 21.72 -26.63
CA ARG A 469 -12.47 22.94 -25.82
C ARG A 469 -11.29 23.87 -26.00
N LEU A 470 -10.06 23.34 -26.05
CA LEU A 470 -8.85 24.12 -26.31
C LEU A 470 -8.90 24.77 -27.70
N THR A 471 -9.28 24.01 -28.74
CA THR A 471 -9.40 24.49 -30.10
C THR A 471 -10.45 25.61 -30.25
N GLU A 472 -11.66 25.40 -29.70
CA GLU A 472 -12.75 26.40 -29.71
C GLU A 472 -12.38 27.73 -29.03
N THR A 473 -11.55 27.66 -28.00
CA THR A 473 -11.15 28.84 -27.23
C THR A 473 -9.87 29.50 -27.73
N GLY A 474 -9.19 28.89 -28.72
CA GLY A 474 -7.92 29.39 -29.29
C GLY A 474 -6.74 29.30 -28.32
N PHE A 475 -6.74 28.28 -27.47
CA PHE A 475 -5.65 28.01 -26.53
C PHE A 475 -5.00 26.67 -26.78
N ARG A 476 -3.72 26.57 -26.41
CA ARG A 476 -2.96 25.33 -26.31
C ARG A 476 -2.18 25.26 -25.01
N LEU A 477 -1.82 24.07 -24.63
CA LEU A 477 -0.97 23.84 -23.45
C LEU A 477 0.51 23.77 -23.87
N SER A 478 1.37 24.39 -23.07
CA SER A 478 2.82 24.27 -23.16
C SER A 478 3.34 23.88 -21.77
N GLY A 479 3.53 22.57 -21.54
CA GLY A 479 3.65 22.04 -20.19
C GLY A 479 2.47 22.49 -19.33
N HIS A 480 2.70 22.90 -18.08
CA HIS A 480 1.65 23.41 -17.19
C HIS A 480 1.41 24.94 -17.38
N ARG A 481 1.29 25.39 -18.62
CA ARG A 481 0.94 26.79 -18.96
C ARG A 481 -0.04 26.84 -20.10
N LEU A 482 -1.03 27.70 -19.96
CA LEU A 482 -1.98 28.01 -21.02
C LEU A 482 -1.37 29.08 -21.94
N VAL A 483 -1.33 28.83 -23.24
CA VAL A 483 -0.77 29.72 -24.25
C VAL A 483 -1.80 29.96 -25.35
N ARG A 484 -1.98 31.22 -25.74
CA ARG A 484 -2.89 31.55 -26.85
C ARG A 484 -2.28 31.12 -28.17
N GLU A 485 -3.04 30.45 -29.02
CA GLU A 485 -2.61 30.14 -30.38
C GLU A 485 -2.48 31.47 -31.17
N LYS A 486 -1.35 31.64 -31.83
CA LYS A 486 -1.18 32.77 -32.79
C LYS A 486 -1.79 32.30 -34.11
N HIS A 487 -2.84 32.98 -34.55
CA HIS A 487 -3.35 32.85 -35.89
C HIS A 487 -2.35 33.37 -36.92
#